data_ea591d56663e5835a346184ec5f4dbbb
#
_entry.id   ea591d56663e5835a346184ec5f4dbbb
#
_cell.length_a   1.000
_cell.length_b   1.000
_cell.length_c   1.000
_cell.angle_alpha   90.00
_cell.angle_beta   90.00
_cell.angle_gamma   90.00
#
_symmetry.space_group_name_H-M   'P 1'
#
loop_
_entity.id
_entity.type
_entity.pdbx_description
1 polymer ?
#
loop_
_entity_poly.entity_id
_entity_poly.type
_entity_poly.pdbx_seq_one_letter_code
_entity_poly.pdbx_strand_id
1 'polypeptide(L)'
;MMGLMIEADVGRYGINNFVYTARRPFHPRKLFELLHDKFILLQSLHSHDDGEDEDEDEEEEDEDDSQENAEDSDADEAMESDTESISDFNQPDQALILQNKRSHPAFGPILRSKGFFWLATRPMHFGEWSQAGGMLTVGPGGPWFAEVPEEDWPEDKDVRESIERDFQGKWGDRRQELVFIGEGLDVQAITGLLDGCLLDDKDWRRWEQVMGSKKMDSARKAEKIAGMWEDGWEDWSEGDEDMGH
;
A
#
# COMPACT_ATOMS: atom_id res chain seq x y z
N MET A 1 -11.27 -1.34 -22.27
CA MET A 1 -9.92 -1.83 -22.60
C MET A 1 -9.73 -3.11 -21.82
N MET A 2 -9.55 -4.22 -22.49
CA MET A 2 -9.43 -5.55 -21.86
C MET A 2 -8.09 -5.63 -21.11
N GLY A 3 -8.16 -5.80 -19.79
CA GLY A 3 -6.98 -6.13 -18.99
C GLY A 3 -6.44 -7.50 -19.40
N LEU A 4 -5.14 -7.57 -19.53
CA LEU A 4 -4.43 -8.81 -19.85
C LEU A 4 -4.60 -9.73 -18.64
N MET A 5 -5.42 -10.78 -18.78
CA MET A 5 -5.46 -11.87 -17.81
C MET A 5 -4.18 -12.68 -18.00
N ILE A 6 -3.26 -12.57 -17.07
CA ILE A 6 -2.20 -13.55 -16.91
C ILE A 6 -2.84 -14.72 -16.17
N GLU A 7 -3.05 -15.84 -16.86
CA GLU A 7 -3.46 -17.11 -16.24
C GLU A 7 -2.35 -17.52 -15.27
N ALA A 8 -2.63 -17.39 -13.98
CA ALA A 8 -1.74 -17.90 -12.96
C ALA A 8 -1.87 -19.43 -12.88
N ASP A 9 -0.73 -20.09 -12.82
CA ASP A 9 -0.59 -21.52 -12.55
C ASP A 9 -1.36 -21.86 -11.25
N VAL A 10 -2.40 -22.67 -11.34
CA VAL A 10 -3.22 -23.10 -10.21
C VAL A 10 -2.37 -24.06 -9.38
N GLY A 11 -1.58 -23.50 -8.48
CA GLY A 11 -0.72 -24.24 -7.57
C GLY A 11 -1.53 -25.24 -6.74
N ARG A 12 -0.83 -26.27 -6.27
CA ARG A 12 -1.28 -27.48 -5.55
C ARG A 12 -2.22 -27.25 -4.36
N TYR A 13 -2.50 -25.98 -3.97
CA TYR A 13 -3.24 -25.59 -2.77
C TYR A 13 -4.41 -24.62 -3.04
N GLY A 14 -4.83 -24.41 -4.29
CA GLY A 14 -5.95 -23.51 -4.60
C GLY A 14 -5.62 -22.01 -4.41
N ILE A 15 -4.37 -21.67 -4.19
CA ILE A 15 -3.91 -20.27 -4.04
C ILE A 15 -3.77 -19.67 -5.44
N ASN A 16 -4.45 -18.55 -5.65
CA ASN A 16 -4.45 -17.79 -6.88
C ASN A 16 -3.87 -16.40 -6.64
N ASN A 17 -3.40 -15.77 -7.70
CA ASN A 17 -3.03 -14.35 -7.66
C ASN A 17 -3.57 -13.63 -8.89
N PHE A 18 -3.70 -12.33 -8.77
CA PHE A 18 -3.95 -11.44 -9.90
C PHE A 18 -3.38 -10.06 -9.62
N VAL A 19 -3.15 -9.30 -10.69
CA VAL A 19 -2.70 -7.91 -10.59
C VAL A 19 -3.86 -6.99 -10.98
N TYR A 20 -4.23 -6.10 -10.08
CA TYR A 20 -5.15 -5.00 -10.37
C TYR A 20 -4.36 -3.83 -10.93
N THR A 21 -4.78 -3.31 -12.08
CA THR A 21 -4.16 -2.12 -12.69
C THR A 21 -5.22 -1.14 -13.14
N ALA A 22 -4.98 0.17 -12.90
CA ALA A 22 -5.82 1.24 -13.41
C ALA A 22 -4.99 2.50 -13.67
N ARG A 23 -5.39 3.32 -14.65
CA ARG A 23 -4.72 4.56 -15.02
C ARG A 23 -5.55 5.80 -14.62
N ARG A 24 -6.18 5.74 -13.46
CA ARG A 24 -6.94 6.82 -12.84
C ARG A 24 -6.68 6.78 -11.33
N PRO A 25 -6.51 7.93 -10.64
CA PRO A 25 -6.24 7.91 -9.21
C PRO A 25 -7.45 7.45 -8.40
N PHE A 26 -7.20 6.86 -7.24
CA PHE A 26 -8.22 6.61 -6.25
C PHE A 26 -8.70 7.93 -5.64
N HIS A 27 -10.01 8.01 -5.42
CA HIS A 27 -10.63 9.04 -4.59
C HIS A 27 -10.27 8.73 -3.12
N PRO A 28 -9.64 9.66 -2.38
CA PRO A 28 -9.07 9.37 -1.07
C PRO A 28 -10.12 8.84 -0.09
N ARG A 29 -11.24 9.53 0.05
CA ARG A 29 -12.31 9.14 0.96
C ARG A 29 -12.95 7.80 0.60
N LYS A 30 -13.24 7.54 -0.69
CA LYS A 30 -13.86 6.27 -1.10
C LYS A 30 -12.94 5.08 -0.80
N LEU A 31 -11.62 5.23 -1.05
CA LEU A 31 -10.66 4.19 -0.74
C LEU A 31 -10.58 3.97 0.77
N PHE A 32 -10.51 5.05 1.56
CA PHE A 32 -10.50 4.96 3.01
C PHE A 32 -11.76 4.26 3.55
N GLU A 33 -12.95 4.68 3.12
CA GLU A 33 -14.24 4.08 3.51
C GLU A 33 -14.35 2.60 3.11
N LEU A 34 -13.72 2.19 2.01
CA LEU A 34 -13.67 0.79 1.60
C LEU A 34 -12.85 -0.07 2.56
N LEU A 35 -11.78 0.49 3.15
CA LEU A 35 -10.74 -0.29 3.84
C LEU A 35 -10.80 -0.21 5.36
N HIS A 36 -11.16 0.96 5.93
CA HIS A 36 -10.99 1.27 7.36
C HIS A 36 -11.75 0.37 8.32
N ASP A 37 -12.84 -0.22 7.88
CA ASP A 37 -13.67 -1.14 8.68
C ASP A 37 -13.40 -2.63 8.39
N LYS A 38 -12.44 -2.92 7.51
CA LYS A 38 -12.09 -4.29 7.08
C LYS A 38 -10.62 -4.63 7.31
N PHE A 39 -9.79 -3.62 7.51
CA PHE A 39 -8.37 -3.80 7.79
C PHE A 39 -7.95 -2.92 8.95
N ILE A 40 -7.08 -3.43 9.80
CA ILE A 40 -6.34 -2.62 10.76
C ILE A 40 -5.32 -1.83 9.95
N LEU A 41 -5.61 -0.53 9.79
CA LEU A 41 -4.77 0.37 8.99
C LEU A 41 -3.56 0.82 9.82
N LEU A 42 -2.37 0.56 9.29
CA LEU A 42 -1.12 1.10 9.77
C LEU A 42 -0.68 2.16 8.74
N GLN A 43 -0.60 3.40 9.16
CA GLN A 43 -0.12 4.46 8.30
C GLN A 43 1.33 4.75 8.68
N SER A 44 2.24 4.47 7.75
CA SER A 44 3.67 4.68 7.95
C SER A 44 4.08 6.00 7.33
N LEU A 45 4.73 6.86 8.12
CA LEU A 45 5.24 8.15 7.64
C LEU A 45 6.59 8.02 6.92
N HIS A 46 7.31 6.91 7.14
CA HIS A 46 8.59 6.62 6.48
C HIS A 46 8.73 5.12 6.28
N SER A 47 8.81 4.68 5.05
CA SER A 47 9.33 3.36 4.71
C SER A 47 10.77 3.50 4.22
N HIS A 48 11.72 3.57 5.16
CA HIS A 48 13.10 3.21 4.86
C HIS A 48 13.18 1.69 5.09
N ASP A 49 12.78 0.94 4.09
CA ASP A 49 13.03 -0.48 4.04
C ASP A 49 14.42 -0.66 3.40
N ASP A 50 15.45 -0.57 4.23
CA ASP A 50 16.77 -1.09 3.89
C ASP A 50 16.65 -2.62 3.92
N GLY A 51 16.04 -3.18 2.87
CA GLY A 51 15.97 -4.61 2.63
C GLY A 51 17.35 -5.15 2.30
N GLU A 52 18.15 -5.42 3.32
CA GLU A 52 19.21 -6.41 3.23
C GLU A 52 18.52 -7.78 3.23
N ASP A 53 18.28 -8.33 2.04
CA ASP A 53 18.01 -9.75 1.84
C ASP A 53 19.29 -10.53 2.23
N GLU A 54 19.44 -10.83 3.52
CA GLU A 54 20.37 -11.86 3.96
C GLU A 54 19.75 -13.22 3.60
N ASP A 55 20.18 -13.77 2.47
CA ASP A 55 20.02 -15.18 2.12
C ASP A 55 20.82 -16.01 3.14
N GLU A 56 20.23 -16.39 4.25
CA GLU A 56 20.78 -17.42 5.12
C GLU A 56 20.44 -18.81 4.52
N ASP A 57 21.41 -19.36 3.80
CA ASP A 57 21.50 -20.78 3.49
C ASP A 57 21.67 -21.58 4.80
N GLU A 58 20.59 -22.10 5.36
CA GLU A 58 20.66 -23.09 6.43
C GLU A 58 21.02 -24.47 5.84
N GLU A 59 22.29 -24.84 5.95
CA GLU A 59 22.72 -26.23 5.83
C GLU A 59 22.28 -27.02 7.07
N GLU A 60 21.46 -28.03 6.85
CA GLU A 60 21.06 -29.04 7.85
C GLU A 60 22.27 -29.91 8.21
N GLU A 61 22.73 -29.87 9.45
CA GLU A 61 23.51 -30.97 10.04
C GLU A 61 22.74 -31.56 11.24
N ASP A 62 22.32 -32.82 11.05
CA ASP A 62 21.86 -33.72 12.09
C ASP A 62 22.98 -34.00 13.11
N GLU A 63 22.72 -33.90 14.41
CA GLU A 63 23.25 -34.84 15.41
C GLU A 63 22.44 -34.86 16.71
N ASP A 64 22.11 -36.06 17.06
CA ASP A 64 21.44 -36.71 18.19
C ASP A 64 22.23 -36.48 19.51
N ASP A 65 21.58 -36.30 20.62
CA ASP A 65 21.61 -37.12 21.85
C ASP A 65 21.15 -36.38 23.14
N SER A 66 20.16 -36.98 23.73
CA SER A 66 19.81 -37.25 25.12
C SER A 66 20.17 -36.34 26.32
N GLN A 67 19.12 -36.25 27.18
CA GLN A 67 19.04 -36.34 28.63
C GLN A 67 18.83 -35.11 29.52
N GLU A 68 17.59 -35.13 30.05
CA GLU A 68 17.15 -35.01 31.48
C GLU A 68 17.87 -34.00 32.43
N ASN A 69 17.17 -33.07 33.02
CA ASN A 69 16.59 -33.10 34.35
C ASN A 69 16.15 -31.73 34.91
N ALA A 70 14.95 -31.74 35.46
CA ALA A 70 14.47 -31.23 36.75
C ALA A 70 14.70 -29.77 37.20
N GLU A 71 13.53 -29.15 37.45
CA GLU A 71 13.13 -28.35 38.62
C GLU A 71 14.02 -27.18 39.10
N ASP A 72 13.53 -25.95 39.05
CA ASP A 72 13.00 -25.30 40.25
C ASP A 72 12.42 -23.90 39.93
N SER A 73 11.43 -23.55 40.72
CA SER A 73 10.66 -22.30 40.78
C SER A 73 11.53 -21.07 41.04
N ASP A 74 11.12 -19.92 40.48
CA ASP A 74 10.68 -18.82 41.35
C ASP A 74 10.06 -17.67 40.54
N ALA A 75 9.03 -17.09 41.14
CA ALA A 75 8.28 -15.96 40.68
C ALA A 75 9.13 -14.71 40.69
N ASP A 76 8.97 -13.85 39.63
CA ASP A 76 9.06 -12.39 39.86
C ASP A 76 8.27 -11.60 38.84
N GLU A 77 7.31 -10.93 39.40
CA GLU A 77 6.67 -9.65 39.12
C GLU A 77 6.60 -9.13 37.68
N ALA A 78 5.37 -9.20 37.18
CA ALA A 78 4.84 -8.39 36.10
C ALA A 78 5.02 -6.89 36.41
N MET A 79 5.88 -6.21 35.72
CA MET A 79 5.79 -4.75 35.54
C MET A 79 4.78 -4.50 34.42
N GLU A 80 3.53 -4.27 34.82
CA GLU A 80 2.54 -3.61 33.96
C GLU A 80 3.04 -2.18 33.72
N SER A 81 3.55 -1.93 32.54
CA SER A 81 3.77 -0.58 32.04
C SER A 81 2.44 -0.08 31.50
N ASP A 82 1.66 0.55 32.37
CA ASP A 82 0.53 1.40 32.02
C ASP A 82 1.04 2.62 31.23
N THR A 83 1.16 2.45 29.94
CA THR A 83 1.16 3.56 28.97
C THR A 83 -0.23 3.60 28.35
N GLU A 84 -1.22 4.04 29.10
CA GLU A 84 -2.49 4.51 28.54
C GLU A 84 -2.21 5.73 27.65
N SER A 85 -1.96 5.50 26.36
CA SER A 85 -1.95 6.55 25.36
C SER A 85 -3.39 6.96 25.07
N ILE A 86 -3.68 8.24 25.29
CA ILE A 86 -4.99 8.91 25.22
C ILE A 86 -5.60 8.95 23.78
N SER A 87 -5.14 8.09 22.86
CA SER A 87 -5.62 8.05 21.47
C SER A 87 -6.68 6.97 21.20
N ASP A 88 -7.17 6.26 22.22
CA ASP A 88 -7.94 5.00 22.03
C ASP A 88 -9.47 5.20 21.94
N PHE A 89 -9.99 6.42 21.96
CA PHE A 89 -11.44 6.64 22.03
C PHE A 89 -12.18 6.61 20.69
N ASN A 90 -11.49 6.44 19.55
CA ASN A 90 -12.15 6.48 18.24
C ASN A 90 -11.69 5.45 17.20
N GLN A 91 -10.91 4.45 17.59
CA GLN A 91 -10.60 3.33 16.69
C GLN A 91 -11.69 2.26 16.81
N PRO A 92 -12.22 1.77 15.69
CA PRO A 92 -13.16 0.64 15.72
C PRO A 92 -12.49 -0.57 16.36
N ASP A 93 -13.26 -1.33 17.12
CA ASP A 93 -12.79 -2.58 17.76
C ASP A 93 -12.08 -3.47 16.72
N GLN A 94 -10.79 -3.74 16.95
CA GLN A 94 -9.96 -4.54 16.05
C GLN A 94 -10.58 -5.94 15.81
N ALA A 95 -11.23 -6.53 16.80
CA ALA A 95 -11.91 -7.80 16.64
C ALA A 95 -13.07 -7.69 15.65
N LEU A 96 -13.81 -6.58 15.66
CA LEU A 96 -14.90 -6.31 14.71
C LEU A 96 -14.34 -6.10 13.28
N ILE A 97 -13.25 -5.35 13.14
CA ILE A 97 -12.58 -5.14 11.83
C ILE A 97 -12.16 -6.50 11.24
N LEU A 98 -11.49 -7.34 12.02
CA LEU A 98 -11.07 -8.68 11.59
C LEU A 98 -12.25 -9.57 11.23
N GLN A 99 -13.35 -9.46 11.96
CA GLN A 99 -14.60 -10.18 11.65
C GLN A 99 -15.19 -9.68 10.33
N ASN A 100 -15.25 -8.37 10.13
CA ASN A 100 -15.74 -7.76 8.89
C ASN A 100 -14.92 -8.23 7.69
N LYS A 101 -13.58 -8.20 7.79
CA LYS A 101 -12.71 -8.71 6.73
C LYS A 101 -12.99 -10.18 6.42
N ARG A 102 -13.01 -11.04 7.45
CA ARG A 102 -13.21 -12.49 7.26
C ARG A 102 -14.57 -12.82 6.64
N SER A 103 -15.62 -12.11 7.01
CA SER A 103 -16.96 -12.32 6.49
C SER A 103 -17.22 -11.66 5.13
N HIS A 104 -16.34 -10.75 4.69
CA HIS A 104 -16.52 -10.05 3.42
C HIS A 104 -16.22 -10.98 2.23
N PRO A 105 -17.15 -11.15 1.26
CA PRO A 105 -16.99 -12.16 0.21
C PRO A 105 -15.77 -11.90 -0.68
N ALA A 106 -15.42 -10.64 -0.94
CA ALA A 106 -14.26 -10.31 -1.78
C ALA A 106 -12.95 -10.24 -0.97
N PHE A 107 -12.97 -9.68 0.25
CA PHE A 107 -11.75 -9.49 1.04
C PHE A 107 -11.40 -10.68 1.94
N GLY A 108 -12.38 -11.50 2.34
CA GLY A 108 -12.15 -12.69 3.18
C GLY A 108 -11.09 -13.63 2.59
N PRO A 109 -11.16 -13.97 1.31
CA PRO A 109 -10.22 -14.86 0.64
C PRO A 109 -8.79 -14.30 0.46
N ILE A 110 -8.59 -12.98 0.60
CA ILE A 110 -7.27 -12.37 0.41
C ILE A 110 -6.36 -12.70 1.59
N LEU A 111 -5.24 -13.35 1.32
CA LEU A 111 -4.19 -13.65 2.28
C LEU A 111 -3.17 -12.54 2.34
N ARG A 112 -2.69 -12.08 1.18
CA ARG A 112 -1.71 -11.01 1.02
C ARG A 112 -2.02 -10.13 -0.18
N SER A 113 -1.65 -8.87 -0.08
CA SER A 113 -1.57 -7.99 -1.26
C SER A 113 -0.42 -7.00 -1.08
N LYS A 114 0.25 -6.68 -2.17
CA LYS A 114 1.36 -5.72 -2.19
C LYS A 114 1.37 -4.94 -3.50
N GLY A 115 1.92 -3.75 -3.45
CA GLY A 115 2.12 -2.93 -4.64
C GLY A 115 2.12 -1.45 -4.32
N PHE A 116 1.83 -0.66 -5.33
CA PHE A 116 1.75 0.79 -5.20
C PHE A 116 0.45 1.31 -5.81
N PHE A 117 0.06 2.49 -5.36
CA PHE A 117 -1.19 3.10 -5.81
C PHE A 117 -1.06 4.61 -6.00
N TRP A 118 -1.94 5.13 -6.82
CA TRP A 118 -2.06 6.55 -7.11
C TRP A 118 -3.26 7.13 -6.36
N LEU A 119 -3.01 8.00 -5.37
CA LEU A 119 -4.04 8.70 -4.61
C LEU A 119 -4.24 10.10 -5.18
N ALA A 120 -5.48 10.52 -5.36
CA ALA A 120 -5.79 11.79 -6.02
C ALA A 120 -5.23 13.00 -5.27
N THR A 121 -5.21 12.95 -3.94
CA THR A 121 -4.70 14.04 -3.07
C THR A 121 -3.18 14.04 -2.90
N ARG A 122 -2.47 13.01 -3.37
CA ARG A 122 -0.99 12.90 -3.35
C ARG A 122 -0.46 12.72 -4.77
N PRO A 123 -0.55 13.77 -5.65
CA PRO A 123 -0.30 13.60 -7.07
C PRO A 123 1.18 13.43 -7.44
N MET A 124 2.11 13.80 -6.55
CA MET A 124 3.54 13.80 -6.83
C MET A 124 4.21 12.48 -6.48
N HIS A 125 3.66 11.74 -5.52
CA HIS A 125 4.20 10.49 -5.00
C HIS A 125 3.22 9.34 -5.23
N PHE A 126 3.74 8.13 -5.35
CA PHE A 126 2.91 6.94 -5.24
C PHE A 126 2.74 6.56 -3.77
N GLY A 127 1.66 5.88 -3.45
CA GLY A 127 1.47 5.25 -2.15
C GLY A 127 1.94 3.82 -2.19
N GLU A 128 2.56 3.36 -1.14
CA GLU A 128 2.90 1.97 -0.92
C GLU A 128 1.76 1.23 -0.23
N TRP A 129 1.57 -0.02 -0.62
CA TRP A 129 0.52 -0.88 -0.12
C TRP A 129 1.12 -2.23 0.27
N SER A 130 0.99 -2.62 1.54
CA SER A 130 1.41 -3.92 2.02
C SER A 130 0.35 -4.49 2.97
N GLN A 131 -0.31 -5.57 2.57
CA GLN A 131 -1.35 -6.21 3.38
C GLN A 131 -0.99 -7.66 3.66
N ALA A 132 -1.12 -8.05 4.92
CA ALA A 132 -1.01 -9.43 5.37
C ALA A 132 -2.11 -9.74 6.40
N GLY A 133 -2.89 -10.79 6.13
CA GLY A 133 -4.02 -11.14 6.99
C GLY A 133 -5.03 -10.00 7.15
N GLY A 134 -5.21 -9.52 8.37
CA GLY A 134 -6.12 -8.41 8.70
C GLY A 134 -5.45 -7.04 8.75
N MET A 135 -4.15 -6.96 8.60
CA MET A 135 -3.37 -5.72 8.68
C MET A 135 -3.10 -5.17 7.28
N LEU A 136 -3.18 -3.85 7.13
CA LEU A 136 -2.84 -3.14 5.91
C LEU A 136 -1.98 -1.93 6.26
N THR A 137 -0.73 -1.97 5.83
CA THR A 137 0.18 -0.83 5.90
C THR A 137 0.05 -0.01 4.63
N VAL A 138 -0.11 1.29 4.81
CA VAL A 138 -0.17 2.30 3.75
C VAL A 138 0.74 3.44 4.13
N GLY A 139 1.58 3.88 3.21
CA GLY A 139 2.51 4.98 3.46
C GLY A 139 2.93 5.68 2.17
N PRO A 140 3.72 6.74 2.30
CA PRO A 140 4.33 7.40 1.15
C PRO A 140 5.37 6.47 0.52
N GLY A 141 5.37 6.43 -0.81
CA GLY A 141 6.47 5.90 -1.60
C GLY A 141 7.29 7.04 -2.22
N GLY A 142 8.13 6.72 -3.18
CA GLY A 142 8.91 7.69 -3.90
C GLY A 142 8.08 8.57 -4.85
N PRO A 143 8.71 9.57 -5.49
CA PRO A 143 8.07 10.35 -6.52
C PRO A 143 7.80 9.48 -7.76
N TRP A 144 6.73 9.82 -8.51
CA TRP A 144 6.54 9.27 -9.85
C TRP A 144 7.68 9.71 -10.76
N PHE A 145 8.17 8.84 -11.63
CA PHE A 145 9.20 9.21 -12.60
C PHE A 145 8.78 10.38 -13.51
N ALA A 146 7.49 10.57 -13.71
CA ALA A 146 6.96 11.74 -14.39
C ALA A 146 7.21 13.08 -13.66
N GLU A 147 7.59 13.05 -12.38
CA GLU A 147 7.98 14.24 -11.59
C GLU A 147 9.50 14.35 -11.40
N VAL A 148 10.25 13.30 -11.72
CA VAL A 148 11.72 13.26 -11.61
C VAL A 148 12.33 13.75 -12.92
N PRO A 149 13.26 14.73 -12.90
CA PRO A 149 14.00 15.13 -14.09
C PRO A 149 14.74 13.94 -14.71
N GLU A 150 14.78 13.85 -16.04
CA GLU A 150 15.44 12.74 -16.75
C GLU A 150 16.94 12.61 -16.41
N GLU A 151 17.58 13.67 -15.97
CA GLU A 151 18.98 13.71 -15.52
C GLU A 151 19.22 12.95 -14.22
N ASP A 152 18.15 12.81 -13.39
CA ASP A 152 18.18 12.09 -12.12
C ASP A 152 17.69 10.64 -12.26
N TRP A 153 17.37 10.21 -13.49
CA TRP A 153 16.98 8.83 -13.74
C TRP A 153 18.19 7.90 -13.67
N PRO A 154 17.99 6.60 -13.32
CA PRO A 154 19.07 5.62 -13.30
C PRO A 154 19.89 5.62 -14.58
N GLU A 155 21.21 5.49 -14.48
CA GLU A 155 22.12 5.45 -15.66
C GLU A 155 22.00 4.14 -16.45
N ASP A 156 21.55 3.05 -15.77
CA ASP A 156 21.37 1.76 -16.41
C ASP A 156 20.30 1.81 -17.50
N LYS A 157 20.72 1.40 -18.70
CA LYS A 157 19.89 1.49 -19.90
C LYS A 157 18.64 0.61 -19.84
N ASP A 158 18.77 -0.61 -19.32
CA ASP A 158 17.67 -1.57 -19.26
C ASP A 158 16.61 -1.09 -18.25
N VAL A 159 17.07 -0.46 -17.16
CA VAL A 159 16.19 0.17 -16.16
C VAL A 159 15.48 1.37 -16.78
N ARG A 160 16.18 2.25 -17.49
CA ARG A 160 15.55 3.41 -18.20
C ARG A 160 14.50 2.95 -19.20
N GLU A 161 14.82 1.97 -20.03
CA GLU A 161 13.86 1.40 -21.01
C GLU A 161 12.64 0.78 -20.31
N SER A 162 12.81 0.26 -19.09
CA SER A 162 11.69 -0.24 -18.29
C SER A 162 10.80 0.90 -17.78
N ILE A 163 11.41 1.97 -17.26
CA ILE A 163 10.70 3.18 -16.83
C ILE A 163 9.92 3.78 -18.01
N GLU A 164 10.57 3.95 -19.17
CA GLU A 164 9.93 4.52 -20.37
C GLU A 164 8.73 3.71 -20.84
N ARG A 165 8.78 2.37 -20.71
CA ARG A 165 7.64 1.48 -21.04
C ARG A 165 6.42 1.72 -20.16
N ASP A 166 6.63 2.18 -18.94
CA ASP A 166 5.55 2.48 -18.00
C ASP A 166 4.84 3.79 -18.29
N PHE A 167 5.49 4.69 -19.07
CA PHE A 167 4.90 5.97 -19.45
C PHE A 167 3.79 5.79 -20.48
N GLN A 168 2.55 6.08 -20.04
CA GLN A 168 1.37 5.97 -20.89
C GLN A 168 0.50 7.22 -20.80
N GLY A 169 0.26 7.83 -21.95
CA GLY A 169 -0.63 8.98 -22.05
C GLY A 169 -0.07 10.24 -21.38
N LYS A 170 -0.97 11.08 -20.88
CA LYS A 170 -0.63 12.42 -20.38
C LYS A 170 0.04 12.41 -19.01
N TRP A 171 -0.18 11.38 -18.21
CA TRP A 171 0.18 11.35 -16.79
C TRP A 171 1.38 10.46 -16.48
N GLY A 172 2.10 10.04 -17.53
CA GLY A 172 3.35 9.29 -17.42
C GLY A 172 3.17 7.90 -16.84
N ASP A 173 3.98 7.56 -15.86
CA ASP A 173 4.03 6.26 -15.19
C ASP A 173 2.95 6.04 -14.14
N ARG A 174 2.16 7.08 -13.80
CA ARG A 174 1.11 7.01 -12.77
C ARG A 174 0.08 5.95 -13.04
N ARG A 175 -0.10 5.04 -12.10
CA ARG A 175 -1.07 3.93 -12.17
C ARG A 175 -1.36 3.33 -10.80
N GLN A 176 -2.37 2.51 -10.77
CA GLN A 176 -2.56 1.50 -9.73
C GLN A 176 -1.86 0.22 -10.19
N GLU A 177 -1.11 -0.41 -9.31
CA GLU A 177 -0.57 -1.74 -9.55
C GLU A 177 -0.51 -2.48 -8.22
N LEU A 178 -1.52 -3.33 -7.98
CA LEU A 178 -1.70 -4.05 -6.73
C LEU A 178 -1.82 -5.54 -7.03
N VAL A 179 -0.92 -6.33 -6.47
CA VAL A 179 -0.94 -7.79 -6.56
C VAL A 179 -1.75 -8.33 -5.38
N PHE A 180 -2.71 -9.19 -5.67
CA PHE A 180 -3.53 -9.89 -4.66
C PHE A 180 -3.23 -11.38 -4.72
N ILE A 181 -3.05 -12.00 -3.56
CA ILE A 181 -2.78 -13.43 -3.39
C ILE A 181 -3.79 -13.97 -2.38
N GLY A 182 -4.46 -15.07 -2.70
CA GLY A 182 -5.44 -15.67 -1.82
C GLY A 182 -6.01 -16.98 -2.34
N GLU A 183 -6.93 -17.54 -1.61
CA GLU A 183 -7.58 -18.81 -1.95
C GLU A 183 -9.01 -18.54 -2.42
N GLY A 184 -9.32 -18.91 -3.66
CA GLY A 184 -10.67 -18.68 -4.22
C GLY A 184 -11.01 -17.21 -4.40
N LEU A 185 -10.06 -16.38 -4.86
CA LEU A 185 -10.26 -14.94 -5.09
C LEU A 185 -11.37 -14.69 -6.10
N ASP A 186 -12.34 -13.84 -5.74
CA ASP A 186 -13.29 -13.25 -6.68
C ASP A 186 -12.67 -11.99 -7.31
N VAL A 187 -11.90 -12.21 -8.38
CA VAL A 187 -11.20 -11.16 -9.12
C VAL A 187 -12.16 -10.07 -9.59
N GLN A 188 -13.35 -10.45 -10.05
CA GLN A 188 -14.34 -9.50 -10.56
C GLN A 188 -14.91 -8.63 -9.44
N ALA A 189 -15.22 -9.22 -8.29
CA ALA A 189 -15.71 -8.46 -7.14
C ALA A 189 -14.63 -7.51 -6.60
N ILE A 190 -13.39 -7.96 -6.42
CA ILE A 190 -12.27 -7.12 -5.95
C ILE A 190 -12.03 -5.97 -6.93
N THR A 191 -11.95 -6.26 -8.23
CA THR A 191 -11.77 -5.24 -9.27
C THR A 191 -12.90 -4.23 -9.24
N GLY A 192 -14.16 -4.67 -9.15
CA GLY A 192 -15.32 -3.78 -9.09
C GLY A 192 -15.33 -2.86 -7.87
N LEU A 193 -14.90 -3.35 -6.70
CA LEU A 193 -14.77 -2.54 -5.49
C LEU A 193 -13.69 -1.46 -5.65
N LEU A 194 -12.53 -1.83 -6.19
CA LEU A 194 -11.43 -0.88 -6.42
C LEU A 194 -11.75 0.13 -7.52
N ASP A 195 -12.38 -0.30 -8.61
CA ASP A 195 -12.86 0.60 -9.67
C ASP A 195 -13.88 1.61 -9.15
N GLY A 196 -14.73 1.20 -8.20
CA GLY A 196 -15.67 2.09 -7.50
C GLY A 196 -14.99 3.18 -6.68
N CYS A 197 -13.74 2.95 -6.28
CA CYS A 197 -12.92 3.93 -5.57
C CYS A 197 -12.17 4.90 -6.48
N LEU A 198 -12.09 4.66 -7.78
CA LEU A 198 -11.45 5.60 -8.71
C LEU A 198 -12.24 6.93 -8.76
N LEU A 199 -11.55 8.01 -9.13
CA LEU A 199 -12.24 9.27 -9.43
C LEU A 199 -13.28 9.04 -10.52
N ASP A 200 -14.47 9.56 -10.35
CA ASP A 200 -15.47 9.60 -11.42
C ASP A 200 -15.09 10.62 -12.51
N ASP A 201 -15.85 10.68 -13.60
CA ASP A 201 -15.53 11.57 -14.73
C ASP A 201 -15.62 13.06 -14.37
N LYS A 202 -16.41 13.43 -13.38
CA LYS A 202 -16.53 14.81 -12.92
C LYS A 202 -15.30 15.21 -12.10
N ASP A 203 -14.94 14.38 -11.15
CA ASP A 203 -13.81 14.62 -10.27
C ASP A 203 -12.49 14.48 -11.03
N TRP A 204 -12.40 13.52 -11.96
CA TRP A 204 -11.26 13.39 -12.85
C TRP A 204 -11.02 14.65 -13.68
N ARG A 205 -12.06 15.23 -14.29
CA ARG A 205 -11.94 16.49 -15.05
C ARG A 205 -11.49 17.66 -14.19
N ARG A 206 -11.98 17.76 -12.95
CA ARG A 206 -11.53 18.77 -11.98
C ARG A 206 -10.06 18.61 -11.62
N TRP A 207 -9.66 17.38 -11.35
CA TRP A 207 -8.27 17.03 -11.06
C TRP A 207 -7.36 17.37 -12.25
N GLU A 208 -7.71 16.93 -13.45
CA GLU A 208 -6.97 17.22 -14.68
C GLU A 208 -6.85 18.73 -14.97
N GLN A 209 -7.86 19.50 -14.64
CA GLN A 209 -7.84 20.96 -14.81
C GLN A 209 -6.80 21.61 -13.90
N VAL A 210 -6.66 21.14 -12.67
CA VAL A 210 -5.66 21.65 -11.73
C VAL A 210 -4.27 21.19 -12.14
N MET A 211 -4.06 19.89 -12.32
CA MET A 211 -2.77 19.30 -12.65
C MET A 211 -2.25 19.74 -14.02
N GLY A 212 -3.13 19.92 -15.00
CA GLY A 212 -2.79 20.42 -16.34
C GLY A 212 -2.54 21.93 -16.42
N SER A 213 -2.70 22.68 -15.35
CA SER A 213 -2.49 24.13 -15.34
C SER A 213 -1.02 24.49 -15.53
N LYS A 214 -0.73 25.31 -16.55
CA LYS A 214 0.61 25.89 -16.78
C LYS A 214 0.88 27.12 -15.91
N LYS A 215 -0.11 27.62 -15.18
CA LYS A 215 -0.01 28.83 -14.34
C LYS A 215 0.36 28.53 -12.90
N MET A 216 0.34 27.27 -12.51
CA MET A 216 0.65 26.81 -11.15
C MET A 216 1.91 25.96 -11.20
N ASP A 217 2.81 26.20 -10.24
CA ASP A 217 3.92 25.31 -9.95
C ASP A 217 3.45 24.00 -9.26
N SER A 218 4.35 23.05 -9.08
CA SER A 218 4.02 21.74 -8.49
C SER A 218 3.49 21.87 -7.07
N ALA A 219 4.09 22.73 -6.24
CA ALA A 219 3.67 22.92 -4.84
C ALA A 219 2.23 23.44 -4.75
N ARG A 220 1.88 24.48 -5.53
CA ARG A 220 0.51 25.01 -5.59
C ARG A 220 -0.51 24.03 -6.14
N LYS A 221 -0.10 23.18 -7.09
CA LYS A 221 -0.97 22.10 -7.57
C LYS A 221 -1.25 21.11 -6.47
N ALA A 222 -0.20 20.65 -5.78
CA ALA A 222 -0.31 19.70 -4.67
C ALA A 222 -1.22 20.25 -3.56
N GLU A 223 -0.99 21.48 -3.09
CA GLU A 223 -1.81 22.15 -2.09
C GLU A 223 -3.29 22.23 -2.52
N LYS A 224 -3.54 22.64 -3.77
CA LYS A 224 -4.91 22.76 -4.28
C LYS A 224 -5.61 21.42 -4.40
N ILE A 225 -4.88 20.38 -4.81
CA ILE A 225 -5.40 19.02 -4.93
C ILE A 225 -5.67 18.42 -3.54
N ALA A 226 -4.76 18.60 -2.57
CA ALA A 226 -4.94 18.13 -1.20
C ALA A 226 -6.23 18.67 -0.57
N GLY A 227 -6.59 19.92 -0.87
CA GLY A 227 -7.84 20.54 -0.38
C GLY A 227 -9.10 20.22 -1.20
N MET A 228 -9.05 19.36 -2.21
CA MET A 228 -10.24 19.10 -3.07
C MET A 228 -11.24 18.14 -2.44
N TRP A 229 -10.78 17.22 -1.61
CA TRP A 229 -11.60 16.21 -0.94
C TRP A 229 -11.17 16.05 0.51
N GLU A 230 -12.12 15.71 1.37
CA GLU A 230 -11.78 15.13 2.67
C GLU A 230 -11.18 13.75 2.44
N ASP A 231 -10.14 13.43 3.16
CA ASP A 231 -9.59 12.08 3.17
C ASP A 231 -9.36 11.59 4.61
N GLY A 232 -9.19 10.30 4.77
CA GLY A 232 -8.89 9.70 6.08
C GLY A 232 -7.42 9.30 6.22
N TRP A 233 -6.59 9.71 5.24
CA TRP A 233 -5.18 9.33 5.18
C TRP A 233 -4.32 10.37 5.88
N GLU A 234 -3.28 9.91 6.55
CA GLU A 234 -2.26 10.79 7.11
C GLU A 234 -1.56 11.60 6.01
N ASP A 235 -1.01 12.72 6.40
CA ASP A 235 -0.27 13.57 5.47
C ASP A 235 1.08 12.91 5.14
N TRP A 236 1.41 12.88 3.84
CA TRP A 236 2.69 12.37 3.33
C TRP A 236 3.70 13.50 3.11
N SER A 237 3.56 14.60 3.85
CA SER A 237 4.59 15.64 3.82
C SER A 237 5.91 15.05 4.29
N GLU A 238 6.95 15.23 3.50
CA GLU A 238 8.32 15.02 3.95
C GLU A 238 8.49 15.85 5.22
N GLY A 239 8.82 15.20 6.35
CA GLY A 239 9.18 15.93 7.54
C GLY A 239 10.30 16.90 7.14
N ASP A 240 10.07 18.19 7.34
CA ASP A 240 11.14 19.18 7.23
C ASP A 240 12.30 18.64 8.07
N GLU A 241 13.29 18.05 7.42
CA GLU A 241 14.57 17.82 8.05
C GLU A 241 15.04 19.22 8.46
N ASP A 242 14.85 19.52 9.74
CA ASP A 242 15.43 20.68 10.40
C ASP A 242 16.95 20.58 10.19
N MET A 243 17.41 21.11 9.06
CA MET A 243 18.83 21.34 8.78
C MET A 243 19.30 22.42 9.75
N GLY A 244 19.39 22.01 11.04
CA GLY A 244 20.03 22.75 12.07
C GLY A 244 21.46 23.10 11.66
N HIS A 245 21.66 24.36 11.45
CA HIS A 245 22.97 25.00 11.23
C HIS A 245 23.82 24.94 12.48
#